data_25a5df37b8182a1b7c7aaa42e0e928a1
#
_entry.id   25a5df37b8182a1b7c7aaa42e0e928a1
#
_cell.length_a   1.000
_cell.length_b   1.000
_cell.length_c   1.000
_cell.angle_alpha   90.00
_cell.angle_beta   90.00
_cell.angle_gamma   90.00
#
_symmetry.space_group_name_H-M   'P 1'
#
loop_
_entity.id
_entity.type
_entity.pdbx_description
1 polymer ?
#
loop_
_entity_poly.entity_id
_entity_poly.type
_entity_poly.pdbx_seq_one_letter_code
_entity_poly.pdbx_strand_id
1 'polypeptide(L)' 'MFEIDRGKASGRLDKLMETKARSLKDDPQVRLKLLRFGMGRGYAYEEVAEVTERIIEGWKNTED' A
#
# COMPACT_ATOMS: atom_id res chain seq x y z
N MET A 1 -8.19 -23.24 2.85
CA MET A 1 -7.83 -22.82 2.72
C MET A 1 -7.41 -22.18 2.11
N PHE A 2 -7.34 -21.91 1.73
CA PHE A 2 -6.80 -21.23 1.33
C PHE A 2 -7.02 -20.50 0.52
N GLU A 3 -7.34 -20.32 0.14
CA GLU A 3 -7.43 -19.74 -0.47
C GLU A 3 -7.32 -18.87 -0.68
N ILE A 4 -7.56 -18.77 -0.71
CA ILE A 4 -7.41 -17.95 -0.74
C ILE A 4 -6.61 -17.24 -0.86
N ASP A 5 -6.26 -17.51 -1.10
CA ASP A 5 -5.12 -17.08 -1.25
C ASP A 5 -4.96 -15.76 -1.77
N ARG A 6 -5.65 -15.25 -2.69
CA ARG A 6 -5.50 -13.96 -3.24
C ARG A 6 -5.76 -12.95 -2.24
N GLY A 7 -6.75 -13.10 -1.46
CA GLY A 7 -7.05 -12.16 -0.44
C GLY A 7 -5.96 -12.03 0.55
N LYS A 8 -5.31 -13.16 0.84
CA LYS A 8 -4.23 -13.11 1.76
C LYS A 8 -3.08 -12.35 1.25
N ALA A 9 -2.78 -12.50 0.01
CA ALA A 9 -1.66 -11.80 -0.56
C ALA A 9 -1.92 -10.32 -0.48
N SER A 10 -3.14 -9.90 -0.78
CA SER A 10 -3.47 -8.50 -0.72
C SER A 10 -3.38 -7.97 0.71
N GLY A 11 -3.80 -8.76 1.66
CA GLY A 11 -3.74 -8.35 3.04
C GLY A 11 -2.32 -8.14 3.51
N ARG A 12 -1.42 -9.01 3.06
CA ARG A 12 -0.04 -8.89 3.44
C ARG A 12 0.56 -7.62 2.84
N LEU A 13 0.23 -7.34 1.58
CA LEU A 13 0.75 -6.14 0.93
C LEU A 13 0.22 -4.90 1.64
N ASP A 14 -1.05 -4.91 2.02
CA ASP A 14 -1.63 -3.78 2.73
C ASP A 14 -0.83 -3.49 3.99
N LYS A 15 -0.54 -4.51 4.77
CA LYS A 15 0.19 -4.31 5.98
C LYS A 15 1.57 -3.76 5.76
N LEU A 16 2.28 -4.32 4.80
CA LEU A 16 3.61 -3.85 4.48
C LEU A 16 3.58 -2.40 4.03
N MET A 17 2.63 -2.07 3.17
CA MET A 17 2.54 -0.72 2.64
C MET A 17 2.13 0.27 3.71
N GLU A 18 1.23 -0.12 4.59
CA GLU A 18 0.82 0.77 5.65
C GLU A 18 1.96 1.10 6.57
N THR A 19 2.76 0.10 6.91
CA THR A 19 3.89 0.32 7.78
C THR A 19 4.86 1.31 7.14
N LYS A 20 5.12 1.11 5.85
CA LYS A 20 6.03 2.01 5.16
C LYS A 20 5.42 3.39 5.02
N ALA A 21 4.13 3.43 4.76
CA ALA A 21 3.45 4.71 4.54
C ALA A 21 3.51 5.60 5.76
N ARG A 22 3.48 5.02 6.93
CA ARG A 22 3.55 5.83 8.14
C ARG A 22 4.82 6.65 8.19
N SER A 23 5.91 6.07 7.76
CA SER A 23 7.17 6.79 7.79
C SER A 23 7.28 7.77 6.63
N LEU A 24 6.40 7.66 5.66
CA LEU A 24 6.41 8.55 4.52
C LEU A 24 5.23 9.51 4.50
N LYS A 25 4.46 9.54 5.55
CA LYS A 25 3.23 10.31 5.55
C LYS A 25 3.45 11.78 5.20
N ASP A 26 4.50 12.37 5.70
CA ASP A 26 4.77 13.77 5.44
C ASP A 26 5.60 14.01 4.19
N ASP A 27 5.95 12.94 3.50
CA ASP A 27 6.80 13.06 2.33
C ASP A 27 5.96 13.46 1.12
N PRO A 28 6.32 14.51 0.40
CA PRO A 28 5.54 14.93 -0.76
C PRO A 28 5.52 13.88 -1.87
N GLN A 29 6.46 12.95 -1.87
CA GLN A 29 6.48 11.91 -2.88
C GLN A 29 6.07 10.57 -2.31
N VAL A 30 5.23 10.59 -1.31
CA VAL A 30 4.83 9.36 -0.64
C VAL A 30 4.24 8.34 -1.61
N ARG A 31 3.44 8.80 -2.57
CA ARG A 31 2.83 7.88 -3.52
C ARG A 31 3.90 7.17 -4.34
N LEU A 32 4.81 7.92 -4.90
CA LEU A 32 5.86 7.33 -5.71
C LEU A 32 6.71 6.36 -4.90
N LYS A 33 7.05 6.75 -3.68
CA LYS A 33 7.88 5.89 -2.86
C LYS A 33 7.17 4.62 -2.47
N LEU A 34 5.86 4.71 -2.21
CA LEU A 34 5.09 3.52 -1.89
C LEU A 34 5.01 2.58 -3.08
N LEU A 35 4.84 3.14 -4.28
CA LEU A 35 4.79 2.31 -5.46
C LEU A 35 6.10 1.56 -5.65
N ARG A 36 7.21 2.27 -5.49
CA ARG A 36 8.49 1.63 -5.64
C ARG A 36 8.73 0.58 -4.57
N PHE A 37 8.30 0.88 -3.35
CA PHE A 37 8.48 -0.05 -2.27
C PHE A 37 7.74 -1.36 -2.55
N GLY A 38 6.48 -1.29 -2.95
CA GLY A 38 5.71 -2.48 -3.23
C GLY A 38 6.24 -3.28 -4.39
N MET A 39 6.64 -2.57 -5.45
CA MET A 39 7.17 -3.26 -6.61
C MET A 39 8.50 -3.92 -6.29
N GLY A 40 9.28 -3.29 -5.42
CA GLY A 40 10.54 -3.87 -5.01
C GLY A 40 10.37 -5.14 -4.21
N ARG A 41 9.16 -5.33 -3.64
CA ARG A 41 8.89 -6.55 -2.91
C ARG A 41 8.38 -7.66 -3.81
N GLY A 42 8.20 -7.36 -5.09
CA GLY A 42 7.77 -8.39 -6.02
C GLY A 42 6.30 -8.38 -6.34
N TYR A 43 5.56 -7.40 -5.86
CA TYR A 43 4.13 -7.33 -6.15
C TYR A 43 3.90 -6.62 -7.48
N ALA A 44 2.76 -6.93 -8.11
CA ALA A 44 2.43 -6.31 -9.37
C ALA A 44 2.10 -4.84 -9.19
N TYR A 45 2.40 -4.05 -10.22
CA TYR A 45 2.16 -2.63 -10.16
C TYR A 45 0.70 -2.32 -9.83
N GLU A 46 -0.21 -3.05 -10.47
CA GLU A 46 -1.63 -2.81 -10.27
C GLU A 46 -2.03 -2.99 -8.81
N GLU A 47 -1.49 -4.02 -8.19
CA GLU A 47 -1.82 -4.27 -6.80
C GLU A 47 -1.22 -3.20 -5.91
N VAL A 48 0.01 -2.84 -6.19
CA VAL A 48 0.68 -1.83 -5.39
C VAL A 48 -0.02 -0.49 -5.52
N ALA A 49 -0.42 -0.15 -6.73
CA ALA A 49 -1.09 1.12 -6.96
C ALA A 49 -2.42 1.17 -6.23
N GLU A 50 -3.15 0.08 -6.25
CA GLU A 50 -4.43 0.04 -5.59
C GLU A 50 -4.29 0.24 -4.09
N VAL A 51 -3.33 -0.43 -3.49
CA VAL A 51 -3.10 -0.30 -2.06
C VAL A 51 -2.64 1.11 -1.73
N THR A 52 -1.78 1.67 -2.56
CA THR A 52 -1.28 3.01 -2.34
C THR A 52 -2.42 4.02 -2.34
N GLU A 53 -3.31 3.92 -3.32
CA GLU A 53 -4.43 4.83 -3.39
C GLU A 53 -5.35 4.67 -2.19
N ARG A 54 -5.56 3.44 -1.76
CA ARG A 54 -6.42 3.19 -0.62
C ARG A 54 -5.86 3.81 0.65
N ILE A 55 -4.57 3.71 0.85
CA ILE A 55 -3.94 4.27 2.02
C ILE A 55 -4.06 5.79 2.02
N ILE A 56 -3.76 6.39 0.88
CA ILE A 56 -3.81 7.84 0.77
C ILE A 56 -5.23 8.35 0.94
N GLU A 57 -6.19 7.64 0.38
CA GLU A 57 -7.59 8.02 0.55
C GLU A 57 -7.99 7.97 2.01
N GLY A 58 -7.49 6.99 2.73
CA GLY A 58 -7.79 6.87 4.15
C GLY A 58 -7.27 8.07 4.91
N TRP A 59 -6.13 8.58 4.53
CA TRP A 59 -5.59 9.76 5.18
C TRP A 59 -6.48 10.96 4.95
N LYS A 60 -6.96 11.13 3.72
CA LYS A 60 -7.82 12.24 3.40
C LYS A 60 -9.11 12.20 4.21
N ASN A 61 -9.68 11.02 4.32
CA ASN A 61 -10.91 10.88 5.07
C ASN A 61 -10.71 11.21 6.54
N THR A 62 -9.56 10.86 7.05
CA THR A 62 -9.27 11.07 8.45
C THR A 62 -9.05 12.52 8.78
N GLU A 63 -8.64 13.28 7.81
CA GLU A 63 -8.33 14.64 8.02
C GLU A 63 -9.50 15.47 8.33
N ASP A 64 -10.67 15.06 8.05
CA ASP A 64 -11.79 15.82 8.39
C ASP A 64 -12.02 15.89 9.83
#